data_4afcd6374b92cd526bac188b515baa29
#
_entry.id   4afcd6374b92cd526bac188b515baa29
#
_cell.length_a   1.000
_cell.length_b   1.000
_cell.length_c   1.000
_cell.angle_alpha   90.00
_cell.angle_beta   90.00
_cell.angle_gamma   90.00
#
_symmetry.space_group_name_H-M   'P 1'
#
loop_
_entity.id
_entity.type
_entity.pdbx_description
1 polymer ?
#
loop_
_entity_poly.entity_id
_entity_poly.type
_entity_poly.pdbx_seq_one_letter_code
_entity_poly.pdbx_strand_id
1 'polypeptide(L)'
;MSRRHSHQWTTTIALPVILLFAAAGSATAFAQAQTAERRHKSLQTEPGEGDGGESEQVDEAADAKPHDGPYTSPYRIHFKVPIQQLLFDVNEQRGSPAEQSSLPLHEWYSPGVRREYGSWGAPARMFDCPPAVRDAPVEWKRERVVAAAARFIGYQYQHHHIPDWDPPRDWPWQHCCAGRNGKGVDCSNFSGWNYNWAVGIHLNTDIHKQAERATVRTAHGELHAKVIHRPAGTPSEWYDVLVAEFRPGDLLYIANKSRSHVTHVIMWVGECASSPDGVPLVIDSTGGRIKDASGHAIPCGIHLRPFKKGSWYHGSFDHAHRWLQ
;
A
#
# COMPACT_ATOMS: atom_id res chain seq x y z
N MET A 1 84.28 1.85 4.36
CA MET A 1 83.94 1.08 5.60
C MET A 1 82.48 1.26 5.91
N SER A 2 81.67 0.29 5.53
CA SER A 2 80.21 0.33 5.67
C SER A 2 79.77 -0.86 6.53
N ARG A 3 79.17 -0.60 7.67
CA ARG A 3 78.59 -1.62 8.56
C ARG A 3 77.11 -1.82 8.15
N ARG A 4 76.79 -3.05 7.75
CA ARG A 4 75.40 -3.51 7.57
C ARG A 4 74.89 -3.97 8.96
N HIS A 5 73.70 -3.44 9.35
CA HIS A 5 72.90 -3.97 10.44
C HIS A 5 71.84 -4.88 9.86
N SER A 6 71.85 -6.14 10.28
CA SER A 6 70.81 -7.13 9.98
C SER A 6 69.72 -7.02 11.04
N HIS A 7 68.49 -6.75 10.63
CA HIS A 7 67.29 -6.87 11.46
C HIS A 7 66.69 -8.28 11.29
N GLN A 8 66.69 -9.02 12.37
CA GLN A 8 65.93 -10.27 12.47
C GLN A 8 64.46 -9.96 12.77
N TRP A 9 63.58 -10.49 11.95
CA TRP A 9 62.13 -10.46 12.18
C TRP A 9 61.72 -11.75 12.88
N THR A 10 61.25 -11.64 14.11
CA THR A 10 60.60 -12.73 14.86
C THR A 10 59.13 -12.73 14.52
N THR A 11 58.69 -13.76 13.81
CA THR A 11 57.28 -13.98 13.46
C THR A 11 56.60 -14.68 14.65
N THR A 12 55.73 -13.96 15.35
CA THR A 12 54.88 -14.54 16.38
C THR A 12 53.59 -15.04 15.72
N ILE A 13 53.42 -16.36 15.72
CA ILE A 13 52.19 -17.02 15.24
C ILE A 13 51.18 -16.97 16.38
N ALA A 14 50.13 -16.18 16.22
CA ALA A 14 48.96 -16.21 17.10
C ALA A 14 47.95 -17.22 16.57
N LEU A 15 47.70 -18.25 17.37
CA LEU A 15 46.59 -19.20 17.14
C LEU A 15 45.25 -18.53 17.42
N PRO A 16 44.23 -18.68 16.55
CA PRO A 16 42.90 -18.19 16.87
C PRO A 16 42.24 -19.11 17.88
N VAL A 17 41.78 -18.54 18.97
CA VAL A 17 40.87 -19.18 19.92
C VAL A 17 39.47 -19.18 19.23
N ILE A 18 39.01 -20.35 18.78
CA ILE A 18 37.67 -20.55 18.34
C ILE A 18 36.76 -20.64 19.56
N LEU A 19 36.07 -19.55 19.89
CA LEU A 19 34.98 -19.56 20.85
C LEU A 19 33.72 -20.16 20.16
N LEU A 20 33.38 -21.38 20.56
CA LEU A 20 32.05 -21.95 20.28
C LEU A 20 30.99 -21.21 21.10
N PHE A 21 30.36 -20.20 20.51
CA PHE A 21 29.07 -19.67 20.93
C PHE A 21 28.07 -19.94 19.83
N ALA A 22 27.45 -21.06 19.89
CA ALA A 22 26.30 -21.33 19.06
C ALA A 22 25.37 -22.31 19.75
N ALA A 23 24.12 -22.07 19.65
CA ALA A 23 22.98 -22.96 19.77
C ALA A 23 21.91 -22.64 20.82
N ALA A 24 21.97 -21.50 21.52
CA ALA A 24 20.84 -21.12 22.40
C ALA A 24 19.89 -20.04 21.81
N GLY A 25 20.31 -19.31 20.77
CA GLY A 25 19.53 -18.20 20.19
C GLY A 25 18.49 -18.62 19.13
N SER A 26 18.69 -19.74 18.47
CA SER A 26 17.85 -20.13 17.33
C SER A 26 16.49 -20.70 17.71
N ALA A 27 16.38 -21.35 18.86
CA ALA A 27 15.11 -21.97 19.28
C ALA A 27 14.07 -20.95 19.77
N THR A 28 14.51 -19.87 20.41
CA THR A 28 13.62 -18.80 20.88
C THR A 28 13.10 -17.91 19.75
N ALA A 29 13.92 -17.62 18.75
CA ALA A 29 13.49 -16.86 17.58
C ALA A 29 12.46 -17.65 16.74
N PHE A 30 12.66 -18.97 16.60
CA PHE A 30 11.72 -19.81 15.86
C PHE A 30 10.38 -19.98 16.60
N ALA A 31 10.40 -20.10 17.92
CA ALA A 31 9.19 -20.16 18.75
C ALA A 31 8.43 -18.82 18.76
N GLN A 32 9.11 -17.69 18.73
CA GLN A 32 8.47 -16.37 18.62
C GLN A 32 7.84 -16.14 17.25
N ALA A 33 8.48 -16.57 16.17
CA ALA A 33 7.92 -16.52 14.83
C ALA A 33 6.64 -17.38 14.71
N GLN A 34 6.66 -18.60 15.22
CA GLN A 34 5.47 -19.47 15.23
C GLN A 34 4.34 -18.94 16.12
N THR A 35 4.66 -18.23 17.21
CA THR A 35 3.65 -17.63 18.09
C THR A 35 3.03 -16.37 17.45
N ALA A 36 3.81 -15.59 16.70
CA ALA A 36 3.31 -14.48 15.91
C ALA A 36 2.40 -14.97 14.76
N GLU A 37 2.79 -16.04 14.10
CA GLU A 37 2.03 -16.67 13.03
C GLU A 37 0.70 -17.28 13.53
N ARG A 38 0.70 -17.94 14.70
CA ARG A 38 -0.53 -18.43 15.36
C ARG A 38 -1.45 -17.30 15.82
N ARG A 39 -0.91 -16.17 16.31
CA ARG A 39 -1.73 -14.98 16.65
C ARG A 39 -2.30 -14.31 15.40
N HIS A 40 -1.59 -14.31 14.29
CA HIS A 40 -2.10 -13.83 13.01
C HIS A 40 -3.26 -14.70 12.51
N LYS A 41 -3.17 -16.04 12.66
CA LYS A 41 -4.26 -16.97 12.34
C LYS A 41 -5.52 -16.68 13.17
N SER A 42 -5.39 -16.38 14.46
CA SER A 42 -6.56 -16.08 15.32
C SER A 42 -7.21 -14.72 15.05
N LEU A 43 -6.50 -13.81 14.39
CA LEU A 43 -7.05 -12.50 14.01
C LEU A 43 -7.72 -12.52 12.61
N GLN A 44 -7.47 -13.56 11.80
CA GLN A 44 -8.00 -13.70 10.44
C GLN A 44 -9.14 -14.74 10.33
N THR A 45 -9.40 -15.52 11.38
CA THR A 45 -10.37 -16.64 11.33
C THR A 45 -11.74 -16.33 11.95
N GLU A 46 -12.16 -15.11 12.00
CA GLU A 46 -13.59 -14.85 12.03
C GLU A 46 -14.11 -14.97 10.59
N PRO A 47 -15.02 -15.90 10.27
CA PRO A 47 -15.72 -15.90 9.01
C PRO A 47 -16.60 -14.64 9.01
N GLY A 48 -16.07 -13.54 8.52
CA GLY A 48 -16.90 -12.46 8.07
C GLY A 48 -17.77 -13.03 6.98
N GLU A 49 -19.06 -13.23 7.27
CA GLU A 49 -20.06 -13.35 6.25
C GLU A 49 -19.79 -12.21 5.29
N GLY A 50 -19.18 -12.54 4.16
CA GLY A 50 -19.01 -11.61 3.07
C GLY A 50 -20.41 -11.30 2.59
N ASP A 51 -20.99 -10.28 3.22
CA ASP A 51 -22.00 -9.50 2.54
C ASP A 51 -21.28 -8.95 1.32
N GLY A 52 -21.55 -9.57 0.18
CA GLY A 52 -21.15 -9.12 -1.13
C GLY A 52 -21.88 -7.81 -1.42
N GLY A 53 -21.58 -6.80 -0.60
CA GLY A 53 -21.95 -5.44 -0.84
C GLY A 53 -21.35 -5.05 -2.18
N GLU A 54 -22.06 -5.38 -3.26
CA GLU A 54 -21.92 -4.68 -4.52
C GLU A 54 -21.87 -3.21 -4.12
N SER A 55 -20.68 -2.62 -4.26
CA SER A 55 -20.53 -1.19 -4.04
C SER A 55 -21.55 -0.54 -4.96
N GLU A 56 -22.65 -0.05 -4.39
CA GLU A 56 -23.64 0.78 -5.08
C GLU A 56 -22.94 2.10 -5.41
N GLN A 57 -21.93 1.99 -6.27
CA GLN A 57 -21.29 3.14 -6.87
C GLN A 57 -22.29 3.71 -7.85
N VAL A 58 -22.74 4.91 -7.55
CA VAL A 58 -23.55 5.67 -8.50
C VAL A 58 -22.77 5.73 -9.79
N ASP A 59 -23.40 5.30 -10.87
CA ASP A 59 -22.83 5.30 -12.21
C ASP A 59 -22.69 6.76 -12.71
N GLU A 60 -21.68 7.48 -12.19
CA GLU A 60 -21.29 8.77 -12.78
C GLU A 60 -20.80 8.61 -14.23
N ALA A 61 -20.62 7.37 -14.66
CA ALA A 61 -20.12 7.05 -16.00
C ALA A 61 -21.21 6.74 -17.02
N ALA A 62 -22.50 6.86 -16.69
CA ALA A 62 -23.58 6.59 -17.65
C ALA A 62 -23.41 7.35 -18.98
N ASP A 63 -22.82 8.56 -18.95
CA ASP A 63 -22.54 9.40 -20.13
C ASP A 63 -21.03 9.44 -20.48
N ALA A 64 -20.21 8.51 -20.00
CA ALA A 64 -18.79 8.53 -20.30
C ALA A 64 -18.54 8.18 -21.76
N LYS A 65 -17.70 8.96 -22.44
CA LYS A 65 -17.27 8.68 -23.81
C LYS A 65 -16.53 7.34 -23.85
N PRO A 66 -16.83 6.45 -24.82
CA PRO A 66 -16.02 5.26 -25.07
C PRO A 66 -14.57 5.66 -25.32
N HIS A 67 -13.65 4.84 -24.86
CA HIS A 67 -12.22 5.02 -25.15
C HIS A 67 -11.85 4.10 -26.31
N ASP A 68 -11.41 4.69 -27.43
CA ASP A 68 -10.89 3.94 -28.56
C ASP A 68 -9.44 3.53 -28.28
N GLY A 69 -9.23 2.30 -27.83
CA GLY A 69 -7.90 1.75 -27.54
C GLY A 69 -7.57 1.69 -26.04
N PRO A 70 -6.31 1.44 -25.68
CA PRO A 70 -5.85 1.37 -24.29
C PRO A 70 -6.03 2.71 -23.59
N TYR A 71 -6.56 2.70 -22.37
CA TYR A 71 -6.72 3.92 -21.58
C TYR A 71 -5.37 4.58 -21.30
N THR A 72 -5.26 5.86 -21.61
CA THR A 72 -4.12 6.70 -21.25
C THR A 72 -4.59 7.77 -20.28
N SER A 73 -4.05 7.75 -19.05
CA SER A 73 -4.40 8.72 -18.03
C SER A 73 -3.93 10.13 -18.42
N PRO A 74 -4.78 11.17 -18.29
CA PRO A 74 -4.36 12.55 -18.45
C PRO A 74 -3.55 13.07 -17.24
N TYR A 75 -3.52 12.31 -16.15
CA TYR A 75 -2.87 12.69 -14.90
C TYR A 75 -1.37 12.37 -14.93
N ARG A 76 -0.58 13.18 -14.24
CA ARG A 76 0.88 13.01 -14.17
C ARG A 76 1.31 12.82 -12.72
N ILE A 77 2.15 11.81 -12.50
CA ILE A 77 2.81 11.58 -11.21
C ILE A 77 4.17 12.27 -11.24
N HIS A 78 4.51 12.92 -10.15
CA HIS A 78 5.81 13.54 -9.93
C HIS A 78 6.15 13.51 -8.44
N PHE A 79 7.42 13.40 -8.13
CA PHE A 79 7.94 13.40 -6.76
C PHE A 79 9.05 14.45 -6.64
N LYS A 80 9.25 14.99 -5.45
CA LYS A 80 10.39 15.89 -5.15
C LYS A 80 11.70 15.12 -5.18
N VAL A 81 11.65 13.83 -4.87
CA VAL A 81 12.79 12.91 -4.88
C VAL A 81 12.64 11.92 -6.01
N PRO A 82 13.72 11.57 -6.75
CA PRO A 82 13.66 10.54 -7.78
C PRO A 82 13.06 9.23 -7.26
N ILE A 83 12.16 8.62 -8.02
CA ILE A 83 11.43 7.41 -7.58
C ILE A 83 12.37 6.25 -7.22
N GLN A 84 13.52 6.15 -7.89
CA GLN A 84 14.55 5.17 -7.61
C GLN A 84 15.14 5.34 -6.21
N GLN A 85 15.15 6.57 -5.67
CA GLN A 85 15.57 6.84 -4.30
C GLN A 85 14.45 6.57 -3.31
N LEU A 86 13.19 6.87 -3.65
CA LEU A 86 12.03 6.54 -2.82
C LEU A 86 11.88 5.03 -2.64
N LEU A 87 12.18 4.25 -3.67
CA LEU A 87 12.00 2.80 -3.72
C LEU A 87 13.34 2.06 -3.87
N PHE A 88 14.41 2.58 -3.27
CA PHE A 88 15.79 2.08 -3.40
C PHE A 88 15.97 0.61 -2.99
N ASP A 89 15.15 0.14 -2.07
CA ASP A 89 15.15 -1.22 -1.52
C ASP A 89 14.22 -2.17 -2.27
N VAL A 90 13.51 -1.67 -3.29
CA VAL A 90 12.68 -2.47 -4.18
C VAL A 90 13.58 -3.07 -5.25
N ASN A 91 14.13 -4.17 -4.93
CA ASN A 91 15.00 -4.97 -5.77
C ASN A 91 14.38 -6.33 -6.07
N GLU A 92 15.15 -7.22 -6.65
CA GLU A 92 14.72 -8.59 -6.97
C GLU A 92 14.16 -9.36 -5.78
N GLN A 93 14.64 -9.12 -4.57
CA GLN A 93 14.14 -9.79 -3.37
C GLN A 93 12.81 -9.21 -2.92
N ARG A 94 12.79 -7.93 -2.58
CA ARG A 94 11.59 -7.29 -2.01
C ARG A 94 10.53 -6.95 -3.05
N GLY A 95 10.89 -6.82 -4.31
CA GLY A 95 9.99 -6.57 -5.42
C GLY A 95 9.51 -7.85 -6.15
N SER A 96 10.02 -9.01 -5.80
CA SER A 96 9.64 -10.28 -6.43
C SER A 96 8.21 -10.71 -6.07
N PRO A 97 7.42 -11.26 -7.01
CA PRO A 97 6.13 -11.86 -6.69
C PRO A 97 6.20 -12.89 -5.57
N ALA A 98 7.24 -13.71 -5.52
CA ALA A 98 7.42 -14.73 -4.50
C ALA A 98 7.58 -14.17 -3.08
N GLU A 99 7.95 -12.90 -2.94
CA GLU A 99 8.14 -12.26 -1.65
C GLU A 99 6.88 -11.60 -1.09
N GLN A 100 5.77 -11.59 -1.83
CA GLN A 100 4.52 -10.94 -1.38
C GLN A 100 3.80 -11.74 -0.30
N SER A 101 4.03 -13.05 -0.20
CA SER A 101 3.49 -13.93 0.83
C SER A 101 4.57 -14.87 1.37
N SER A 102 4.34 -15.47 2.54
CA SER A 102 5.12 -16.59 3.05
C SER A 102 4.78 -17.91 2.35
N LEU A 103 3.65 -17.96 1.64
CA LEU A 103 3.23 -19.13 0.87
C LEU A 103 3.88 -19.12 -0.52
N PRO A 104 4.18 -20.29 -1.10
CA PRO A 104 4.68 -20.39 -2.47
C PRO A 104 3.71 -19.76 -3.49
N LEU A 105 4.24 -19.03 -4.46
CA LEU A 105 3.45 -18.29 -5.46
C LEU A 105 2.41 -19.18 -6.18
N HIS A 106 2.77 -20.41 -6.54
CA HIS A 106 1.87 -21.33 -7.25
C HIS A 106 0.72 -21.86 -6.40
N GLU A 107 0.77 -21.66 -5.07
CA GLU A 107 -0.27 -22.11 -4.14
C GLU A 107 -1.27 -21.02 -3.76
N TRP A 108 -1.00 -19.75 -4.09
CA TRP A 108 -1.76 -18.61 -3.55
C TRP A 108 -3.27 -18.70 -3.70
N TYR A 109 -3.74 -19.29 -4.80
CA TYR A 109 -5.18 -19.45 -5.06
C TYR A 109 -5.62 -20.91 -5.12
N SER A 110 -4.80 -21.82 -4.57
CA SER A 110 -5.15 -23.25 -4.47
C SER A 110 -6.38 -23.46 -3.58
N PRO A 111 -7.12 -24.56 -3.77
CA PRO A 111 -8.25 -24.88 -2.89
C PRO A 111 -7.85 -25.03 -1.41
N GLY A 112 -6.61 -25.45 -1.14
CA GLY A 112 -6.07 -25.54 0.22
C GLY A 112 -5.94 -24.17 0.88
N VAL A 113 -5.29 -23.22 0.20
CA VAL A 113 -5.10 -21.85 0.67
C VAL A 113 -6.44 -21.14 0.84
N ARG A 114 -7.36 -21.31 -0.10
CA ARG A 114 -8.71 -20.74 0.02
C ARG A 114 -9.51 -21.27 1.19
N ARG A 115 -9.34 -22.54 1.57
CA ARG A 115 -9.97 -23.08 2.79
C ARG A 115 -9.36 -22.52 4.07
N GLU A 116 -8.06 -22.27 4.07
CA GLU A 116 -7.34 -21.79 5.26
C GLU A 116 -7.46 -20.27 5.46
N TYR A 117 -7.39 -19.50 4.38
CA TYR A 117 -7.31 -18.02 4.41
C TYR A 117 -8.52 -17.32 3.75
N GLY A 118 -9.53 -18.07 3.35
CA GLY A 118 -10.71 -17.54 2.66
C GLY A 118 -10.55 -17.40 1.15
N SER A 119 -11.61 -16.94 0.49
CA SER A 119 -11.66 -16.80 -0.97
C SER A 119 -10.67 -15.78 -1.55
N TRP A 120 -10.10 -14.92 -0.71
CA TRP A 120 -9.18 -13.85 -1.07
C TRP A 120 -7.74 -14.32 -1.34
N GLY A 121 -7.46 -15.60 -1.09
CA GLY A 121 -6.17 -16.21 -1.37
C GLY A 121 -5.12 -16.01 -0.27
N ALA A 122 -3.85 -16.05 -0.64
CA ALA A 122 -2.75 -16.00 0.30
C ALA A 122 -2.70 -14.68 1.08
N PRO A 123 -2.38 -14.71 2.40
CA PRO A 123 -2.17 -13.50 3.18
C PRO A 123 -0.91 -12.77 2.72
N ALA A 124 -0.92 -11.45 2.83
CA ALA A 124 0.27 -10.64 2.58
C ALA A 124 1.35 -10.96 3.62
N ARG A 125 2.60 -11.02 3.18
CA ARG A 125 3.75 -11.04 4.07
C ARG A 125 3.80 -9.74 4.87
N MET A 126 4.11 -9.83 6.16
CA MET A 126 4.36 -8.66 6.98
C MET A 126 5.81 -8.21 6.78
N PHE A 127 5.99 -6.98 6.30
CA PHE A 127 7.31 -6.39 6.10
C PHE A 127 7.69 -5.49 7.28
N ASP A 128 8.92 -5.58 7.72
CA ASP A 128 9.48 -4.58 8.63
C ASP A 128 9.81 -3.30 7.89
N CYS A 129 9.71 -2.17 8.60
CA CYS A 129 10.19 -0.89 8.07
C CYS A 129 11.72 -0.92 7.95
N PRO A 130 12.30 -0.76 6.74
CA PRO A 130 13.74 -0.69 6.60
C PRO A 130 14.33 0.45 7.44
N PRO A 131 15.52 0.28 8.09
CA PRO A 131 16.10 1.32 8.94
C PRO A 131 16.22 2.69 8.25
N ALA A 132 16.71 2.73 7.02
CA ALA A 132 16.85 3.95 6.26
C ALA A 132 15.49 4.64 5.96
N VAL A 133 14.41 3.86 5.84
CA VAL A 133 13.04 4.39 5.68
C VAL A 133 12.51 4.90 7.00
N ARG A 134 12.75 4.16 8.09
CA ARG A 134 12.29 4.55 9.43
C ARG A 134 12.86 5.90 9.84
N ASP A 135 14.14 6.14 9.55
CA ASP A 135 14.87 7.34 9.94
C ASP A 135 14.70 8.52 8.95
N ALA A 136 14.02 8.29 7.81
CA ALA A 136 13.75 9.31 6.81
C ALA A 136 12.73 10.36 7.28
N PRO A 137 12.76 11.60 6.73
CA PRO A 137 11.75 12.62 6.99
C PRO A 137 10.34 12.15 6.65
N VAL A 138 9.34 12.68 7.34
CA VAL A 138 7.94 12.28 7.15
C VAL A 138 7.44 12.57 5.73
N GLU A 139 7.83 13.69 5.14
CA GLU A 139 7.48 14.07 3.77
C GLU A 139 8.01 13.05 2.76
N TRP A 140 9.24 12.60 2.96
CA TRP A 140 9.84 11.55 2.13
C TRP A 140 9.08 10.22 2.27
N LYS A 141 8.68 9.84 3.49
CA LYS A 141 7.87 8.63 3.73
C LYS A 141 6.49 8.72 3.06
N ARG A 142 5.88 9.89 3.06
CA ARG A 142 4.60 10.15 2.36
C ARG A 142 4.75 9.96 0.85
N GLU A 143 5.76 10.58 0.24
CA GLU A 143 6.05 10.37 -1.19
C GLU A 143 6.33 8.89 -1.49
N ARG A 144 7.08 8.18 -0.62
CA ARG A 144 7.35 6.75 -0.78
C ARG A 144 6.10 5.89 -0.78
N VAL A 145 5.14 6.14 0.10
CA VAL A 145 3.88 5.39 0.15
C VAL A 145 3.09 5.62 -1.15
N VAL A 146 3.01 6.85 -1.62
CA VAL A 146 2.38 7.18 -2.91
C VAL A 146 3.14 6.55 -4.08
N ALA A 147 4.46 6.57 -4.07
CA ALA A 147 5.29 5.92 -5.09
C ALA A 147 5.08 4.40 -5.11
N ALA A 148 4.96 3.77 -3.94
CA ALA A 148 4.62 2.36 -3.83
C ALA A 148 3.26 2.05 -4.44
N ALA A 149 2.25 2.85 -4.12
CA ALA A 149 0.89 2.71 -4.66
C ALA A 149 0.86 2.88 -6.19
N ALA A 150 1.56 3.89 -6.71
CA ALA A 150 1.59 4.20 -8.12
C ALA A 150 2.16 3.07 -9.00
N ARG A 151 2.99 2.18 -8.44
CA ARG A 151 3.53 1.01 -9.17
C ARG A 151 2.46 0.02 -9.61
N PHE A 152 1.30 0.03 -8.98
CA PHE A 152 0.19 -0.89 -9.27
C PHE A 152 -0.86 -0.30 -10.21
N ILE A 153 -0.69 0.93 -10.70
CA ILE A 153 -1.62 1.53 -11.67
C ILE A 153 -1.80 0.60 -12.87
N GLY A 154 -3.07 0.33 -13.23
CA GLY A 154 -3.45 -0.59 -14.29
C GLY A 154 -3.74 -2.03 -13.84
N TYR A 155 -3.52 -2.37 -12.58
CA TYR A 155 -3.98 -3.64 -12.03
C TYR A 155 -5.49 -3.61 -11.82
N GLN A 156 -6.14 -4.78 -11.98
CA GLN A 156 -7.58 -4.89 -11.84
C GLN A 156 -8.04 -4.79 -10.39
N TYR A 157 -9.31 -4.46 -10.20
CA TYR A 157 -10.02 -4.69 -8.96
C TYR A 157 -10.27 -6.18 -8.81
N GLN A 158 -9.71 -6.78 -7.77
CA GLN A 158 -9.86 -8.20 -7.44
C GLN A 158 -10.00 -8.36 -5.92
N HIS A 159 -10.82 -9.30 -5.51
CA HIS A 159 -10.90 -9.68 -4.10
C HIS A 159 -9.70 -10.55 -3.72
N HIS A 160 -8.53 -9.93 -3.59
CA HIS A 160 -7.27 -10.58 -3.23
C HIS A 160 -6.60 -9.82 -2.09
N HIS A 161 -5.89 -10.54 -1.21
CA HIS A 161 -5.11 -9.95 -0.12
C HIS A 161 -3.83 -9.26 -0.61
N ILE A 162 -3.33 -9.64 -1.78
CA ILE A 162 -2.10 -9.13 -2.37
C ILE A 162 -2.30 -8.83 -3.86
N PRO A 163 -1.59 -7.84 -4.41
CA PRO A 163 -1.82 -7.36 -5.77
C PRO A 163 -1.18 -8.23 -6.87
N ASP A 164 -0.61 -9.40 -6.58
CA ASP A 164 0.11 -10.23 -7.56
C ASP A 164 1.17 -9.43 -8.31
N TRP A 165 2.15 -8.95 -7.58
CA TRP A 165 3.19 -8.07 -8.07
C TRP A 165 3.89 -8.59 -9.33
N ASP A 166 3.81 -7.84 -10.40
CA ASP A 166 4.44 -8.13 -11.69
C ASP A 166 4.56 -6.81 -12.47
N PRO A 167 5.43 -5.89 -12.04
CA PRO A 167 5.51 -4.56 -12.63
C PRO A 167 6.05 -4.61 -14.06
N PRO A 168 5.64 -3.66 -14.91
CA PRO A 168 6.28 -3.42 -16.20
C PRO A 168 7.78 -3.11 -16.00
N ARG A 169 8.62 -3.43 -17.01
CA ARG A 169 10.06 -3.14 -16.96
C ARG A 169 10.39 -1.67 -17.03
N ASP A 170 9.56 -0.89 -17.73
CA ASP A 170 9.70 0.54 -17.99
C ASP A 170 9.07 1.42 -16.90
N TRP A 171 9.30 1.06 -15.66
CA TRP A 171 8.93 1.87 -14.51
C TRP A 171 9.79 3.14 -14.38
N PRO A 172 9.22 4.29 -13.96
CA PRO A 172 7.80 4.55 -13.73
C PRO A 172 7.07 4.81 -15.05
N TRP A 173 6.01 4.11 -15.27
CA TRP A 173 5.23 4.30 -16.47
C TRP A 173 4.23 5.46 -16.36
N GLN A 174 3.97 6.07 -17.51
CA GLN A 174 2.99 7.14 -17.66
C GLN A 174 1.66 6.63 -18.23
N HIS A 175 1.58 5.36 -18.59
CA HIS A 175 0.42 4.72 -19.15
C HIS A 175 -0.26 3.85 -18.11
N CYS A 176 -1.59 3.91 -18.06
CA CYS A 176 -2.37 2.92 -17.34
C CYS A 176 -2.49 1.69 -18.22
N CYS A 177 -1.95 0.56 -17.79
CA CYS A 177 -2.18 -0.70 -18.47
C CYS A 177 -3.68 -1.03 -18.40
N ALA A 178 -4.25 -1.57 -19.46
CA ALA A 178 -5.50 -2.31 -19.35
C ALA A 178 -5.30 -3.41 -18.29
N GLY A 179 -6.28 -3.61 -17.41
CA GLY A 179 -6.17 -4.54 -16.30
C GLY A 179 -5.60 -5.89 -16.72
N ARG A 180 -4.75 -6.48 -15.89
CA ARG A 180 -4.16 -7.79 -16.12
C ARG A 180 -5.07 -8.84 -15.50
N ASN A 181 -5.62 -9.72 -16.31
CA ASN A 181 -6.56 -10.72 -15.85
C ASN A 181 -6.00 -11.55 -14.70
N GLY A 182 -6.76 -11.64 -13.61
CA GLY A 182 -6.36 -12.35 -12.39
C GLY A 182 -5.37 -11.63 -11.49
N LYS A 183 -4.84 -10.47 -11.89
CA LYS A 183 -3.90 -9.67 -11.11
C LYS A 183 -4.57 -8.40 -10.61
N GLY A 184 -4.58 -8.22 -9.30
CA GLY A 184 -5.24 -7.08 -8.70
C GLY A 184 -5.51 -7.26 -7.22
N VAL A 185 -6.19 -6.28 -6.65
CA VAL A 185 -6.49 -6.23 -5.22
C VAL A 185 -7.66 -5.27 -5.02
N ASP A 186 -8.42 -5.44 -3.94
CA ASP A 186 -9.47 -4.49 -3.55
C ASP A 186 -8.92 -3.25 -2.82
N CYS A 187 -9.81 -2.34 -2.43
CA CYS A 187 -9.44 -1.04 -1.87
C CYS A 187 -8.69 -1.13 -0.53
N SER A 188 -9.19 -1.92 0.42
CA SER A 188 -8.59 -2.00 1.76
C SER A 188 -7.33 -2.85 1.77
N ASN A 189 -7.29 -3.92 0.98
CA ASN A 189 -6.08 -4.71 0.79
C ASN A 189 -4.99 -3.91 0.04
N PHE A 190 -5.36 -3.11 -0.96
CA PHE A 190 -4.43 -2.22 -1.66
C PHE A 190 -3.81 -1.17 -0.72
N SER A 191 -4.64 -0.49 0.06
CA SER A 191 -4.19 0.50 1.03
C SER A 191 -3.29 -0.14 2.09
N GLY A 192 -3.71 -1.27 2.65
CA GLY A 192 -2.94 -2.03 3.62
C GLY A 192 -1.62 -2.54 3.06
N TRP A 193 -1.62 -3.05 1.82
CA TRP A 193 -0.42 -3.49 1.13
C TRP A 193 0.62 -2.38 0.99
N ASN A 194 0.20 -1.19 0.54
CA ASN A 194 1.11 -0.08 0.34
C ASN A 194 1.78 0.37 1.63
N TYR A 195 1.03 0.46 2.72
CA TYR A 195 1.58 0.83 4.03
C TYR A 195 2.48 -0.25 4.62
N ASN A 196 2.09 -1.52 4.52
CA ASN A 196 2.89 -2.65 4.95
C ASN A 196 4.23 -2.68 4.18
N TRP A 197 4.15 -2.64 2.86
CA TRP A 197 5.32 -2.79 2.00
C TRP A 197 6.24 -1.57 2.01
N ALA A 198 5.69 -0.35 2.00
CA ALA A 198 6.49 0.87 1.94
C ALA A 198 7.14 1.23 3.29
N VAL A 199 6.41 1.09 4.39
CA VAL A 199 6.80 1.66 5.70
C VAL A 199 6.58 0.71 6.87
N GLY A 200 6.24 -0.56 6.65
CA GLY A 200 6.08 -1.57 7.71
C GLY A 200 4.90 -1.31 8.65
N ILE A 201 3.86 -0.62 8.20
CA ILE A 201 2.64 -0.38 8.97
C ILE A 201 1.57 -1.35 8.50
N HIS A 202 1.13 -2.25 9.39
CA HIS A 202 0.22 -3.33 9.05
C HIS A 202 -1.22 -2.95 9.39
N LEU A 203 -1.97 -2.52 8.38
CA LEU A 203 -3.38 -2.18 8.49
C LEU A 203 -4.26 -3.43 8.37
N ASN A 204 -5.47 -3.38 8.91
CA ASN A 204 -6.43 -4.46 8.73
C ASN A 204 -6.87 -4.54 7.25
N THR A 205 -7.11 -5.73 6.77
CA THR A 205 -7.57 -5.97 5.38
C THR A 205 -9.09 -5.86 5.22
N ASP A 206 -9.83 -6.03 6.31
CA ASP A 206 -11.25 -5.76 6.37
C ASP A 206 -11.50 -4.26 6.41
N ILE A 207 -12.31 -3.73 5.51
CA ILE A 207 -12.53 -2.29 5.35
C ILE A 207 -13.16 -1.64 6.59
N HIS A 208 -14.08 -2.33 7.26
CA HIS A 208 -14.74 -1.79 8.45
C HIS A 208 -13.74 -1.71 9.61
N LYS A 209 -13.01 -2.79 9.86
CA LYS A 209 -11.97 -2.83 10.90
C LYS A 209 -10.81 -1.88 10.60
N GLN A 210 -10.47 -1.68 9.33
CA GLN A 210 -9.44 -0.71 8.93
C GLN A 210 -9.88 0.73 9.23
N ALA A 211 -11.13 1.07 8.93
CA ALA A 211 -11.71 2.39 9.19
C ALA A 211 -11.86 2.68 10.69
N GLU A 212 -12.28 1.69 11.50
CA GLU A 212 -12.51 1.88 12.93
C GLU A 212 -11.21 2.00 13.74
N ARG A 213 -10.12 1.38 13.27
CA ARG A 213 -8.87 1.26 14.06
C ARG A 213 -7.89 2.35 13.71
N ALA A 214 -7.86 3.41 14.51
CA ALA A 214 -6.85 4.46 14.45
C ALA A 214 -5.53 4.11 15.18
N THR A 215 -5.36 2.85 15.59
CA THR A 215 -4.17 2.36 16.30
C THR A 215 -3.74 1.02 15.74
N VAL A 216 -2.44 0.87 15.47
CA VAL A 216 -1.83 -0.38 15.02
C VAL A 216 -0.57 -0.68 15.82
N ARG A 217 -0.26 -1.97 15.97
CA ARG A 217 1.00 -2.41 16.56
C ARG A 217 2.02 -2.63 15.44
N THR A 218 3.19 -2.01 15.58
CA THR A 218 4.35 -2.23 14.72
C THR A 218 5.43 -3.00 15.47
N ALA A 219 6.50 -3.39 14.79
CA ALA A 219 7.68 -3.98 15.44
C ALA A 219 8.35 -3.02 16.45
N HIS A 220 8.07 -1.72 16.36
CA HIS A 220 8.69 -0.67 17.18
C HIS A 220 7.73 -0.07 18.23
N GLY A 221 6.57 -0.65 18.43
CA GLY A 221 5.57 -0.19 19.39
C GLY A 221 4.22 0.10 18.75
N GLU A 222 3.38 0.79 19.52
CA GLU A 222 2.06 1.20 19.07
C GLU A 222 2.14 2.51 18.31
N LEU A 223 1.45 2.57 17.17
CA LEU A 223 1.35 3.74 16.32
C LEU A 223 -0.12 4.18 16.25
N HIS A 224 -0.34 5.47 16.47
CA HIS A 224 -1.66 6.10 16.40
C HIS A 224 -1.77 6.97 15.15
N ALA A 225 -2.85 6.83 14.40
CA ALA A 225 -3.17 7.75 13.32
C ALA A 225 -3.74 9.06 13.87
N LYS A 226 -3.42 10.18 13.25
CA LYS A 226 -4.24 11.38 13.37
C LYS A 226 -5.54 11.13 12.60
N VAL A 227 -6.67 11.17 13.30
CA VAL A 227 -7.99 11.06 12.66
C VAL A 227 -8.42 12.45 12.21
N ILE A 228 -8.74 12.59 10.93
CA ILE A 228 -9.27 13.81 10.33
C ILE A 228 -10.75 13.59 10.09
N HIS A 229 -11.56 14.19 10.94
CA HIS A 229 -13.02 14.09 10.84
C HIS A 229 -13.56 15.04 9.79
N ARG A 230 -14.71 14.69 9.26
CA ARG A 230 -15.50 15.60 8.43
C ARG A 230 -15.86 16.85 9.23
N PRO A 231 -15.56 18.06 8.72
CA PRO A 231 -15.99 19.29 9.37
C PRO A 231 -17.52 19.38 9.49
N ALA A 232 -18.01 20.19 10.43
CA ALA A 232 -19.43 20.53 10.49
C ALA A 232 -19.85 21.34 9.25
N GLY A 233 -21.15 21.29 8.91
CA GLY A 233 -21.68 22.00 7.77
C GLY A 233 -21.99 21.09 6.57
N THR A 234 -22.23 21.72 5.43
CA THR A 234 -22.57 21.03 4.18
C THR A 234 -21.29 20.57 3.45
N PRO A 235 -21.39 19.52 2.60
CA PRO A 235 -20.25 19.10 1.79
C PRO A 235 -19.60 20.22 1.02
N SER A 236 -20.39 21.16 0.48
CA SER A 236 -19.86 22.29 -0.31
C SER A 236 -18.97 23.22 0.53
N GLU A 237 -19.24 23.36 1.82
CA GLU A 237 -18.50 24.27 2.71
C GLU A 237 -17.16 23.67 3.16
N TRP A 238 -17.11 22.37 3.41
CA TRP A 238 -15.90 21.77 3.97
C TRP A 238 -14.94 21.16 2.93
N TYR A 239 -15.29 21.18 1.62
CA TYR A 239 -14.39 20.65 0.58
C TYR A 239 -12.99 21.28 0.60
N ASP A 240 -12.94 22.61 0.53
CA ASP A 240 -11.67 23.33 0.47
C ASP A 240 -10.87 23.21 1.78
N VAL A 241 -11.56 23.10 2.91
CA VAL A 241 -10.95 22.84 4.23
C VAL A 241 -10.27 21.48 4.24
N LEU A 242 -10.93 20.44 3.76
CA LEU A 242 -10.36 19.09 3.69
C LEU A 242 -9.20 19.01 2.72
N VAL A 243 -9.35 19.58 1.52
CA VAL A 243 -8.27 19.59 0.52
C VAL A 243 -7.01 20.27 1.07
N ALA A 244 -7.15 21.35 1.82
CA ALA A 244 -6.03 22.03 2.47
C ALA A 244 -5.42 21.23 3.63
N GLU A 245 -6.24 20.41 4.32
CA GLU A 245 -5.78 19.59 5.44
C GLU A 245 -5.05 18.33 4.98
N PHE A 246 -5.51 17.65 3.93
CA PHE A 246 -4.96 16.36 3.50
C PHE A 246 -3.48 16.45 3.08
N ARG A 247 -2.77 15.36 3.32
CA ARG A 247 -1.35 15.17 2.96
C ARG A 247 -1.17 13.87 2.17
N PRO A 248 -0.18 13.76 1.28
CA PRO A 248 0.09 12.52 0.55
C PRO A 248 0.18 11.31 1.49
N GLY A 249 -0.48 10.23 1.10
CA GLY A 249 -0.58 9.02 1.90
C GLY A 249 -1.76 8.98 2.87
N ASP A 250 -2.47 10.08 3.16
CA ASP A 250 -3.69 10.01 4.00
C ASP A 250 -4.69 9.02 3.39
N LEU A 251 -5.24 8.14 4.22
CA LEU A 251 -6.28 7.19 3.83
C LEU A 251 -7.65 7.77 4.16
N LEU A 252 -8.42 8.04 3.12
CA LEU A 252 -9.75 8.62 3.22
C LEU A 252 -10.79 7.50 3.16
N TYR A 253 -11.61 7.39 4.17
CA TYR A 253 -12.68 6.40 4.28
C TYR A 253 -14.00 6.98 3.79
N ILE A 254 -14.63 6.23 2.89
CA ILE A 254 -15.82 6.65 2.15
C ILE A 254 -16.99 5.76 2.59
N ALA A 255 -18.04 6.39 3.10
CA ALA A 255 -19.23 5.70 3.55
C ALA A 255 -20.15 5.33 2.36
N ASN A 256 -21.06 4.41 2.58
CA ASN A 256 -22.14 4.14 1.66
C ASN A 256 -23.10 5.34 1.55
N LYS A 257 -24.07 5.31 0.63
CA LYS A 257 -25.04 6.41 0.43
C LYS A 257 -25.85 6.74 1.69
N SER A 258 -26.23 5.72 2.46
CA SER A 258 -26.96 5.92 3.71
C SER A 258 -26.07 6.39 4.87
N ARG A 259 -24.75 6.41 4.66
CA ARG A 259 -23.74 6.74 5.65
C ARG A 259 -23.79 5.86 6.91
N SER A 260 -24.31 4.65 6.76
CA SER A 260 -24.40 3.70 7.87
C SER A 260 -23.07 3.02 8.21
N HIS A 261 -22.21 2.87 7.22
CA HIS A 261 -20.88 2.25 7.38
C HIS A 261 -19.94 2.64 6.24
N VAL A 262 -18.65 2.51 6.48
CA VAL A 262 -17.60 2.70 5.45
C VAL A 262 -17.59 1.51 4.52
N THR A 263 -17.54 1.76 3.22
CA THR A 263 -17.50 0.72 2.17
C THR A 263 -16.26 0.81 1.29
N HIS A 264 -15.49 1.90 1.38
CA HIS A 264 -14.37 2.12 0.49
C HIS A 264 -13.27 2.94 1.16
N VAL A 265 -12.03 2.76 0.70
CA VAL A 265 -10.88 3.57 1.12
C VAL A 265 -10.08 3.99 -0.10
N ILE A 266 -9.65 5.25 -0.09
CA ILE A 266 -8.82 5.86 -1.13
C ILE A 266 -7.61 6.52 -0.49
N MET A 267 -6.51 6.62 -1.22
CA MET A 267 -5.31 7.29 -0.73
C MET A 267 -5.17 8.67 -1.38
N TRP A 268 -4.99 9.71 -0.57
CA TRP A 268 -4.70 11.04 -1.03
C TRP A 268 -3.31 11.11 -1.67
N VAL A 269 -3.22 11.65 -2.88
CA VAL A 269 -1.96 11.80 -3.61
C VAL A 269 -1.35 13.19 -3.45
N GLY A 270 -2.20 14.21 -3.32
CA GLY A 270 -1.77 15.59 -3.10
C GLY A 270 -0.81 16.08 -4.18
N GLU A 271 0.27 16.75 -3.75
CA GLU A 271 1.29 17.30 -4.62
C GLU A 271 2.14 16.24 -5.37
N CYS A 272 1.97 14.93 -5.10
CA CYS A 272 2.67 13.88 -5.86
C CYS A 272 2.05 13.59 -7.23
N ALA A 273 0.94 14.23 -7.57
CA ALA A 273 0.37 14.16 -8.90
C ALA A 273 -0.35 15.44 -9.28
N SER A 274 -0.55 15.63 -10.57
CA SER A 274 -1.27 16.79 -11.11
C SER A 274 -2.32 16.38 -12.15
N SER A 275 -3.44 17.12 -12.13
CA SER A 275 -4.50 17.03 -13.11
C SER A 275 -4.45 18.24 -14.04
N PRO A 276 -4.79 18.09 -15.34
CA PRO A 276 -4.86 19.22 -16.28
C PRO A 276 -5.89 20.29 -15.88
N ASP A 277 -6.94 19.91 -15.16
CA ASP A 277 -7.99 20.81 -14.67
C ASP A 277 -7.74 21.32 -13.23
N GLY A 278 -6.59 20.98 -12.63
CA GLY A 278 -6.22 21.39 -11.28
C GLY A 278 -6.99 20.68 -10.16
N VAL A 279 -7.84 19.72 -10.46
CA VAL A 279 -8.59 18.96 -9.46
C VAL A 279 -7.63 18.05 -8.68
N PRO A 280 -7.68 18.05 -7.34
CA PRO A 280 -6.87 17.14 -6.53
C PRO A 280 -7.12 15.67 -6.88
N LEU A 281 -6.07 14.84 -6.72
CA LEU A 281 -6.11 13.44 -7.10
C LEU A 281 -5.98 12.52 -5.89
N VAL A 282 -6.61 11.36 -6.03
CA VAL A 282 -6.46 10.19 -5.17
C VAL A 282 -6.01 9.00 -6.00
N ILE A 283 -5.50 7.96 -5.34
CA ILE A 283 -5.26 6.66 -5.94
C ILE A 283 -6.01 5.61 -5.14
N ASP A 284 -6.71 4.73 -5.82
CA ASP A 284 -7.43 3.63 -5.19
C ASP A 284 -7.57 2.42 -6.12
N SER A 285 -8.04 1.32 -5.56
CA SER A 285 -8.54 0.17 -6.31
C SER A 285 -10.05 0.11 -6.20
N THR A 286 -10.76 0.26 -7.31
CA THR A 286 -12.23 0.26 -7.33
C THR A 286 -12.80 -0.47 -8.55
N GLY A 287 -13.96 -1.07 -8.38
CA GLY A 287 -14.79 -1.61 -9.47
C GLY A 287 -15.63 -0.57 -10.19
N GLY A 288 -15.76 0.65 -9.63
CA GLY A 288 -16.55 1.73 -10.20
C GLY A 288 -15.86 2.48 -11.33
N ARG A 289 -16.66 3.24 -12.07
CA ARG A 289 -16.20 4.06 -13.19
C ARG A 289 -16.40 5.54 -12.87
N ILE A 290 -15.31 6.29 -12.89
CA ILE A 290 -15.29 7.74 -12.70
C ILE A 290 -14.73 8.34 -13.99
N LYS A 291 -15.17 9.55 -14.36
CA LYS A 291 -14.63 10.27 -15.52
C LYS A 291 -13.34 11.00 -15.15
N ASP A 292 -12.36 10.94 -16.04
CA ASP A 292 -11.14 11.73 -15.95
C ASP A 292 -11.37 13.21 -16.35
N ALA A 293 -10.27 13.98 -16.35
CA ALA A 293 -10.31 15.40 -16.75
C ALA A 293 -10.68 15.62 -18.23
N SER A 294 -10.55 14.60 -19.07
CA SER A 294 -10.93 14.63 -20.49
C SER A 294 -12.36 14.11 -20.74
N GLY A 295 -13.05 13.65 -19.68
CA GLY A 295 -14.40 13.11 -19.74
C GLY A 295 -14.47 11.62 -20.12
N HIS A 296 -13.32 10.93 -20.21
CA HIS A 296 -13.29 9.50 -20.47
C HIS A 296 -13.46 8.69 -19.18
N ALA A 297 -14.10 7.52 -19.30
CA ALA A 297 -14.22 6.61 -18.18
C ALA A 297 -12.85 6.05 -17.77
N ILE A 298 -12.49 6.23 -16.50
CA ILE A 298 -11.31 5.58 -15.91
C ILE A 298 -11.64 4.09 -15.72
N PRO A 299 -10.78 3.17 -16.17
CA PRO A 299 -11.04 1.74 -16.04
C PRO A 299 -11.20 1.29 -14.58
N CYS A 300 -11.85 0.14 -14.37
CA CYS A 300 -11.83 -0.57 -13.08
C CYS A 300 -10.39 -0.91 -12.70
N GLY A 301 -10.14 -1.00 -11.39
CA GLY A 301 -8.82 -1.31 -10.85
C GLY A 301 -8.10 -0.10 -10.26
N ILE A 302 -6.78 -0.19 -10.20
CA ILE A 302 -5.92 0.78 -9.53
C ILE A 302 -5.57 1.90 -10.50
N HIS A 303 -6.07 3.10 -10.21
CA HIS A 303 -5.85 4.29 -11.03
C HIS A 303 -5.82 5.57 -10.19
N LEU A 304 -5.24 6.61 -10.77
CA LEU A 304 -5.46 7.98 -10.30
C LEU A 304 -6.87 8.42 -10.65
N ARG A 305 -7.56 9.02 -9.69
CA ARG A 305 -8.93 9.52 -9.84
C ARG A 305 -9.08 10.92 -9.27
N PRO A 306 -9.96 11.77 -9.85
CA PRO A 306 -10.17 13.10 -9.32
C PRO A 306 -11.04 13.08 -8.06
N PHE A 307 -10.61 13.83 -7.04
CA PHE A 307 -11.41 14.13 -5.86
C PHE A 307 -12.19 15.42 -6.11
N LYS A 308 -13.31 15.30 -6.85
CA LYS A 308 -14.12 16.47 -7.28
C LYS A 308 -15.07 16.92 -6.19
N LYS A 309 -15.28 18.24 -6.08
CA LYS A 309 -16.35 18.82 -5.28
C LYS A 309 -17.71 18.31 -5.78
N GLY A 310 -18.51 17.75 -4.88
CA GLY A 310 -19.81 17.15 -5.24
C GLY A 310 -19.76 15.71 -5.73
N SER A 311 -18.58 15.13 -5.97
CA SER A 311 -18.47 13.71 -6.34
C SER A 311 -18.85 12.78 -5.20
N TRP A 312 -19.01 11.50 -5.51
CA TRP A 312 -19.26 10.48 -4.49
C TRP A 312 -18.16 10.44 -3.41
N TYR A 313 -16.89 10.49 -3.79
CA TYR A 313 -15.79 10.52 -2.81
C TYR A 313 -15.92 11.67 -1.83
N HIS A 314 -16.21 12.87 -2.34
CA HIS A 314 -16.40 14.05 -1.52
C HIS A 314 -17.69 13.96 -0.69
N GLY A 315 -18.83 13.69 -1.32
CA GLY A 315 -20.14 13.66 -0.64
C GLY A 315 -20.27 12.58 0.43
N SER A 316 -19.57 11.45 0.23
CA SER A 316 -19.59 10.31 1.13
C SER A 316 -18.34 10.20 2.03
N PHE A 317 -17.45 11.19 2.00
CA PHE A 317 -16.30 11.22 2.92
C PHE A 317 -16.78 11.13 4.37
N ASP A 318 -16.18 10.21 5.14
CA ASP A 318 -16.50 9.99 6.54
C ASP A 318 -15.39 10.54 7.46
N HIS A 319 -14.21 9.99 7.38
CA HIS A 319 -13.01 10.46 8.06
C HIS A 319 -11.76 10.03 7.29
N ALA A 320 -10.59 10.49 7.73
CA ALA A 320 -9.33 10.01 7.21
C ALA A 320 -8.35 9.63 8.33
N HIS A 321 -7.45 8.69 8.04
CA HIS A 321 -6.33 8.34 8.90
C HIS A 321 -5.02 8.83 8.30
N ARG A 322 -4.29 9.65 9.06
CA ARG A 322 -2.91 10.05 8.78
C ARG A 322 -1.98 9.24 9.67
N TRP A 323 -1.33 8.24 9.09
CA TRP A 323 -0.39 7.37 9.80
C TRP A 323 1.03 7.95 9.88
N LEU A 324 1.41 8.80 8.93
CA LEU A 324 2.72 9.46 8.85
C LEU A 324 2.61 10.89 9.36
N GLN A 325 3.10 11.12 10.58
CA GLN A 325 3.05 12.41 11.29
C GLN A 325 4.44 12.95 11.52
#